data_b5d4c33830cb0e410ddedd478cbd7b89
#
_entry.id   b5d4c33830cb0e410ddedd478cbd7b89
#
_cell.length_a   1.000
_cell.length_b   1.000
_cell.length_c   1.000
_cell.angle_alpha   90.00
_cell.angle_beta   90.00
_cell.angle_gamma   90.00
#
_symmetry.space_group_name_H-M   'P 1'
#
loop_
_entity.id
_entity.type
_entity.pdbx_description
1 polymer ?
#
loop_
_entity_poly.entity_id
_entity_poly.type
_entity_poly.pdbx_seq_one_letter_code
_entity_poly.pdbx_strand_id
1 'polypeptide(L)'
;MTLFGQEHVERYRATDGEEGHEWRGTQTLLLTTTGRRSGEPRTTPLIYAPAGEDQYTVIASKGGSDAPPAWYLNLAEDPEVEVQIKDDRFRARARTAGPDEKPAMWETMAAEWPDYDEYQLKTSREIPVVVLERLRS
;
A
#
# COMPACT_ATOMS: atom_id res chain seq x y z
N MET A 1 8.79 -13.47 15.23
CA MET A 1 8.32 -14.14 14.01
C MET A 1 7.83 -13.09 13.02
N THR A 2 8.23 -13.22 11.76
CA THR A 2 7.80 -12.26 10.72
C THR A 2 6.48 -12.71 10.12
N LEU A 3 5.50 -11.80 10.07
CA LEU A 3 4.19 -12.08 9.49
C LEU A 3 4.21 -11.86 7.99
N PHE A 4 3.44 -12.64 7.25
CA PHE A 4 3.28 -12.49 5.80
C PHE A 4 1.85 -12.79 5.39
N GLY A 5 1.41 -12.13 4.32
CA GLY A 5 0.18 -12.46 3.63
C GLY A 5 -1.06 -12.45 4.52
N GLN A 6 -1.85 -13.50 4.41
CA GLN A 6 -3.12 -13.60 5.12
C GLN A 6 -2.94 -13.65 6.65
N GLU A 7 -1.89 -14.30 7.13
CA GLU A 7 -1.60 -14.31 8.56
C GLU A 7 -1.32 -12.91 9.08
N HIS A 8 -0.58 -12.10 8.30
CA HIS A 8 -0.31 -10.70 8.65
C HIS A 8 -1.63 -9.92 8.78
N VAL A 9 -2.53 -10.10 7.83
CA VAL A 9 -3.84 -9.45 7.85
C VAL A 9 -4.63 -9.84 9.09
N GLU A 10 -4.71 -11.13 9.38
CA GLU A 10 -5.48 -11.64 10.50
C GLU A 10 -4.97 -11.13 11.85
N ARG A 11 -3.66 -11.18 12.04
CA ARG A 11 -3.04 -10.69 13.28
C ARG A 11 -3.19 -9.19 13.44
N TYR A 12 -3.02 -8.46 12.34
CA TYR A 12 -3.19 -7.02 12.35
C TYR A 12 -4.61 -6.65 12.78
N ARG A 13 -5.62 -7.28 12.18
CA ARG A 13 -7.02 -7.02 12.51
C ARG A 13 -7.37 -7.42 13.93
N ALA A 14 -6.89 -8.58 14.37
CA ALA A 14 -7.20 -9.10 15.70
C ALA A 14 -6.63 -8.26 16.82
N THR A 15 -5.52 -7.55 16.57
CA THR A 15 -4.81 -6.78 17.59
C THR A 15 -4.85 -5.26 17.35
N ASP A 16 -5.63 -4.80 16.37
CA ASP A 16 -5.68 -3.40 15.95
C ASP A 16 -4.29 -2.83 15.67
N GLY A 17 -3.46 -3.63 14.98
CA GLY A 17 -2.13 -3.24 14.55
C GLY A 17 -1.04 -3.40 15.60
N GLU A 18 -1.37 -3.81 16.82
CA GLU A 18 -0.36 -4.06 17.83
C GLU A 18 0.62 -5.12 17.36
N GLU A 19 0.09 -6.15 16.69
CA GLU A 19 0.91 -7.09 15.93
C GLU A 19 0.72 -6.79 14.45
N GLY A 20 1.81 -6.52 13.76
CA GLY A 20 1.79 -6.36 12.31
C GLY A 20 1.97 -4.95 11.80
N HIS A 21 1.66 -3.90 12.57
CA HIS A 21 1.90 -2.52 12.13
C HIS A 21 3.38 -2.27 11.91
N GLU A 22 4.21 -2.71 12.84
CA GLU A 22 5.65 -2.67 12.63
C GLU A 22 6.08 -3.97 11.94
N TRP A 23 6.83 -3.84 10.84
CA TRP A 23 7.26 -4.98 10.05
C TRP A 23 8.65 -4.72 9.48
N ARG A 24 9.64 -5.51 9.93
CA ARG A 24 11.03 -5.40 9.47
C ARG A 24 11.58 -3.97 9.51
N GLY A 25 11.25 -3.22 10.58
CA GLY A 25 11.71 -1.84 10.74
C GLY A 25 10.90 -0.82 9.97
N THR A 26 9.83 -1.24 9.31
CA THR A 26 8.91 -0.35 8.59
C THR A 26 7.54 -0.34 9.26
N GLN A 27 6.68 0.55 8.79
CA GLN A 27 5.28 0.61 9.22
C GLN A 27 4.40 0.08 8.10
N THR A 28 3.38 -0.72 8.45
CA THR A 28 2.44 -1.26 7.48
C THR A 28 1.01 -0.84 7.78
N LEU A 29 0.22 -0.76 6.72
CA LEU A 29 -1.22 -0.61 6.80
C LEU A 29 -1.88 -1.81 6.13
N LEU A 30 -3.18 -1.98 6.37
CA LEU A 30 -3.99 -2.91 5.60
C LEU A 30 -4.76 -2.12 4.55
N LEU A 31 -4.60 -2.51 3.29
CA LEU A 31 -5.35 -1.93 2.18
C LEU A 31 -6.38 -2.94 1.70
N THR A 32 -7.64 -2.53 1.66
CA THR A 32 -8.73 -3.36 1.14
C THR A 32 -9.27 -2.74 -0.14
N THR A 33 -9.14 -3.48 -1.23
CA THR A 33 -9.66 -3.08 -2.54
C THR A 33 -10.83 -3.97 -2.92
N THR A 34 -11.64 -3.51 -3.90
CA THR A 34 -12.71 -4.33 -4.46
C THR A 34 -12.15 -5.16 -5.60
N GLY A 35 -12.27 -6.48 -5.52
CA GLY A 35 -11.80 -7.37 -6.58
C GLY A 35 -12.47 -7.05 -7.91
N ARG A 36 -11.68 -6.73 -8.93
CA ARG A 36 -12.20 -6.26 -10.22
C ARG A 36 -13.01 -7.31 -10.99
N ARG A 37 -12.88 -8.57 -10.61
CA ARG A 37 -13.61 -9.67 -11.25
C ARG A 37 -14.71 -10.20 -10.37
N SER A 38 -14.44 -10.36 -9.07
CA SER A 38 -15.39 -10.97 -8.13
C SER A 38 -16.30 -9.96 -7.44
N GLY A 39 -15.90 -8.70 -7.35
CA GLY A 39 -16.58 -7.69 -6.55
C GLY A 39 -16.39 -7.87 -5.05
N GLU A 40 -15.59 -8.85 -4.64
CA GLU A 40 -15.37 -9.12 -3.23
C GLU A 40 -14.16 -8.34 -2.68
N PRO A 41 -14.17 -8.02 -1.37
CA PRO A 41 -13.04 -7.31 -0.78
C PRO A 41 -11.78 -8.16 -0.77
N ARG A 42 -10.65 -7.51 -1.06
CA ARG A 42 -9.32 -8.12 -1.03
C ARG A 42 -8.42 -7.26 -0.18
N THR A 43 -7.85 -7.83 0.87
CA THR A 43 -7.01 -7.09 1.81
C THR A 43 -5.56 -7.56 1.73
N THR A 44 -4.65 -6.59 1.71
CA THR A 44 -3.21 -6.86 1.67
C THR A 44 -2.47 -5.91 2.61
N PRO A 45 -1.42 -6.38 3.30
CA PRO A 45 -0.58 -5.50 4.10
C PRO A 45 0.46 -4.83 3.21
N LEU A 46 0.68 -3.53 3.41
CA LEU A 46 1.61 -2.76 2.60
C LEU A 46 2.43 -1.82 3.48
N ILE A 47 3.70 -1.66 3.15
CA ILE A 47 4.55 -0.64 3.75
C ILE A 47 4.02 0.72 3.29
N TYR A 48 3.93 1.68 4.21
CA TYR A 48 3.45 3.01 3.88
C TYR A 48 4.27 4.09 4.56
N ALA A 49 4.10 5.32 4.07
CA ALA A 49 4.60 6.52 4.73
C ALA A 49 3.55 7.61 4.62
N PRO A 50 3.39 8.46 5.65
CA PRO A 50 2.51 9.62 5.54
C PRO A 50 3.02 10.58 4.45
N ALA A 51 2.09 11.20 3.72
CA ALA A 51 2.44 12.08 2.59
C ALA A 51 1.68 13.40 2.68
N GLY A 52 1.48 13.91 3.89
CA GLY A 52 0.72 15.11 4.13
C GLY A 52 -0.48 14.79 5.02
N GLU A 53 -1.31 15.79 5.26
CA GLU A 53 -2.49 15.60 6.10
C GLU A 53 -3.48 14.67 5.41
N ASP A 54 -3.83 13.58 6.10
CA ASP A 54 -4.79 12.58 5.61
C ASP A 54 -4.39 11.91 4.29
N GLN A 55 -3.11 11.90 3.96
CA GLN A 55 -2.59 11.22 2.77
C GLN A 55 -1.51 10.22 3.16
N TYR A 56 -1.50 9.07 2.48
CA TYR A 56 -0.55 8.00 2.74
C TYR A 56 -0.02 7.45 1.42
N THR A 57 1.26 7.13 1.38
CA THR A 57 1.93 6.65 0.16
C THR A 57 2.24 5.17 0.28
N VAL A 58 1.93 4.41 -0.76
CA VAL A 58 2.32 3.00 -0.90
C VAL A 58 2.90 2.80 -2.31
N ILE A 59 3.67 1.73 -2.49
CA ILE A 59 4.33 1.45 -3.77
C ILE A 59 3.83 0.13 -4.36
N ALA A 60 3.41 0.16 -5.62
CA ALA A 60 2.87 -1.02 -6.32
C ALA A 60 4.00 -1.82 -6.97
N SER A 61 4.95 -2.28 -6.17
CA SER A 61 6.17 -2.91 -6.67
C SER A 61 6.05 -4.39 -7.01
N LYS A 62 5.31 -5.14 -6.21
CA LYS A 62 5.25 -6.61 -6.30
C LYS A 62 6.65 -7.21 -6.43
N GLY A 63 7.61 -6.70 -5.61
CA GLY A 63 8.98 -7.19 -5.60
C GLY A 63 9.75 -6.99 -6.90
N GLY A 64 9.33 -6.07 -7.76
CA GLY A 64 9.98 -5.81 -9.04
C GLY A 64 9.48 -6.71 -10.17
N SER A 65 8.37 -7.39 -9.98
CA SER A 65 7.73 -8.20 -11.03
C SER A 65 7.33 -7.34 -12.22
N ASP A 66 7.37 -7.92 -13.43
CA ASP A 66 6.92 -7.24 -14.64
C ASP A 66 5.41 -6.98 -14.64
N ALA A 67 4.65 -7.75 -13.87
CA ALA A 67 3.23 -7.54 -13.72
C ALA A 67 2.95 -6.70 -12.47
N PRO A 68 1.99 -5.75 -12.54
CA PRO A 68 1.60 -5.01 -11.35
C PRO A 68 0.87 -5.92 -10.35
N PRO A 69 0.85 -5.54 -9.06
CA PRO A 69 0.09 -6.33 -8.08
C PRO A 69 -1.41 -6.24 -8.33
N ALA A 70 -2.12 -7.30 -7.96
CA ALA A 70 -3.57 -7.36 -8.17
C ALA A 70 -4.31 -6.19 -7.52
N TRP A 71 -3.89 -5.76 -6.34
CA TRP A 71 -4.55 -4.65 -5.65
C TRP A 71 -4.44 -3.34 -6.44
N TYR A 72 -3.34 -3.14 -7.17
CA TYR A 72 -3.19 -1.96 -8.01
C TYR A 72 -4.19 -1.98 -9.17
N LEU A 73 -4.35 -3.14 -9.79
CA LEU A 73 -5.33 -3.29 -10.88
C LEU A 73 -6.75 -3.10 -10.36
N ASN A 74 -7.03 -3.58 -9.15
CA ASN A 74 -8.34 -3.41 -8.53
C ASN A 74 -8.66 -1.93 -8.28
N LEU A 75 -7.72 -1.19 -7.69
CA LEU A 75 -7.98 0.23 -7.40
C LEU A 75 -7.99 1.11 -8.64
N ALA A 76 -7.36 0.64 -9.73
CA ALA A 76 -7.44 1.37 -11.00
C ALA A 76 -8.87 1.34 -11.57
N GLU A 77 -9.61 0.27 -11.31
CA GLU A 77 -11.01 0.19 -11.74
C GLU A 77 -11.98 0.75 -10.71
N ASP A 78 -11.68 0.58 -9.41
CA ASP A 78 -12.49 1.14 -8.32
C ASP A 78 -11.55 1.80 -7.32
N PRO A 79 -11.38 3.12 -7.43
CA PRO A 79 -10.40 3.84 -6.59
C PRO A 79 -10.83 4.04 -5.14
N GLU A 80 -12.07 3.71 -4.79
CA GLU A 80 -12.51 3.82 -3.42
C GLU A 80 -12.08 2.57 -2.66
N VAL A 81 -11.30 2.76 -1.59
CA VAL A 81 -10.66 1.67 -0.85
C VAL A 81 -10.89 1.86 0.65
N GLU A 82 -10.58 0.81 1.41
CA GLU A 82 -10.58 0.88 2.85
C GLU A 82 -9.15 0.73 3.36
N VAL A 83 -8.81 1.47 4.42
CA VAL A 83 -7.47 1.47 5.00
C VAL A 83 -7.60 1.25 6.50
N GLN A 84 -6.70 0.44 7.05
CA GLN A 84 -6.57 0.31 8.50
C GLN A 84 -5.12 0.61 8.89
N ILE A 85 -4.94 1.58 9.77
CA ILE A 85 -3.64 1.90 10.35
C ILE A 85 -3.81 1.81 11.87
N LYS A 86 -3.26 0.73 12.45
CA LYS A 86 -3.48 0.38 13.86
C LYS A 86 -4.99 0.21 14.12
N ASP A 87 -5.57 0.98 15.03
CA ASP A 87 -7.00 0.90 15.31
C ASP A 87 -7.85 1.88 14.49
N ASP A 88 -7.20 2.67 13.63
CA ASP A 88 -7.89 3.66 12.80
C ASP A 88 -8.28 3.02 11.46
N ARG A 89 -9.58 2.87 11.24
CA ARG A 89 -10.16 2.31 10.01
C ARG A 89 -10.93 3.40 9.29
N PHE A 90 -10.60 3.61 8.02
CA PHE A 90 -11.23 4.68 7.26
C PHE A 90 -11.30 4.33 5.78
N ARG A 91 -12.13 5.06 5.06
CA ARG A 91 -12.22 4.96 3.60
C ARG A 91 -11.30 5.99 2.98
N ALA A 92 -10.74 5.63 1.84
CA ALA A 92 -9.81 6.50 1.12
C ALA A 92 -10.08 6.41 -0.38
N ARG A 93 -9.62 7.42 -1.10
CA ARG A 93 -9.61 7.40 -2.55
C ARG A 93 -8.16 7.26 -3.01
N ALA A 94 -7.91 6.23 -3.81
CA ALA A 94 -6.57 5.96 -4.31
C ALA A 94 -6.34 6.69 -5.64
N ARG A 95 -5.13 7.21 -5.82
CA ARG A 95 -4.69 7.75 -7.09
C ARG A 95 -3.21 7.43 -7.31
N THR A 96 -2.82 7.36 -8.57
CA THR A 96 -1.40 7.21 -8.91
C THR A 96 -0.73 8.58 -8.85
N ALA A 97 0.43 8.65 -8.19
CA ALA A 97 1.18 9.90 -8.08
C ALA A 97 1.62 10.38 -9.47
N GLY A 98 1.48 11.68 -9.71
CA GLY A 98 1.93 12.27 -10.96
C GLY A 98 3.44 12.43 -11.02
N PRO A 99 3.99 12.77 -12.21
CA PRO A 99 5.43 12.87 -12.40
C PRO A 99 6.09 13.97 -11.56
N ASP A 100 5.31 14.97 -11.14
CA ASP A 100 5.84 16.06 -10.32
C ASP A 100 6.02 15.66 -8.84
N GLU A 101 5.18 14.76 -8.34
CA GLU A 101 5.24 14.36 -6.93
C GLU A 101 5.95 13.02 -6.71
N LYS A 102 5.98 12.16 -7.71
CA LYS A 102 6.57 10.81 -7.58
C LYS A 102 8.01 10.79 -7.08
N PRO A 103 8.94 11.62 -7.60
CA PRO A 103 10.33 11.53 -7.17
C PRO A 103 10.53 11.69 -5.67
N ALA A 104 9.90 12.69 -5.06
CA ALA A 104 10.02 12.91 -3.62
C ALA A 104 9.36 11.79 -2.81
N MET A 105 8.21 11.30 -3.27
CA MET A 105 7.51 10.20 -2.61
C MET A 105 8.30 8.91 -2.70
N TRP A 106 8.88 8.62 -3.86
CA TRP A 106 9.73 7.46 -4.04
C TRP A 106 10.93 7.50 -3.10
N GLU A 107 11.60 8.65 -3.01
CA GLU A 107 12.73 8.82 -2.13
C GLU A 107 12.37 8.54 -0.67
N THR A 108 11.23 9.06 -0.21
CA THR A 108 10.73 8.81 1.13
C THR A 108 10.50 7.34 1.39
N MET A 109 9.87 6.65 0.44
CA MET A 109 9.58 5.22 0.58
C MET A 109 10.85 4.37 0.49
N ALA A 110 11.79 4.73 -0.38
CA ALA A 110 13.05 4.00 -0.51
C ALA A 110 13.94 4.18 0.74
N ALA A 111 13.79 5.29 1.46
CA ALA A 111 14.46 5.47 2.73
C ALA A 111 13.94 4.48 3.78
N GLU A 112 12.64 4.16 3.73
CA GLU A 112 12.06 3.16 4.62
C GLU A 112 12.37 1.73 4.19
N TRP A 113 12.37 1.48 2.87
CA TRP A 113 12.62 0.15 2.32
C TRP A 113 13.49 0.27 1.07
N PRO A 114 14.83 0.27 1.23
CA PRO A 114 15.75 0.50 0.10
C PRO A 114 15.59 -0.48 -1.07
N ASP A 115 15.01 -1.65 -0.83
CA ASP A 115 14.79 -2.65 -1.88
C ASP A 115 13.91 -2.14 -3.01
N TYR A 116 13.12 -1.07 -2.80
CA TYR A 116 12.30 -0.49 -3.87
C TYR A 116 13.16 -0.05 -5.06
N ASP A 117 14.33 0.51 -4.81
CA ASP A 117 15.24 0.91 -5.91
C ASP A 117 15.68 -0.30 -6.72
N GLU A 118 15.95 -1.42 -6.04
CA GLU A 118 16.35 -2.65 -6.72
C GLU A 118 15.18 -3.26 -7.48
N TYR A 119 13.96 -3.17 -6.94
CA TYR A 119 12.76 -3.66 -7.62
C TYR A 119 12.56 -2.93 -8.95
N GLN A 120 12.77 -1.62 -8.98
CA GLN A 120 12.64 -0.85 -10.23
C GLN A 120 13.69 -1.28 -11.26
N LEU A 121 14.86 -1.69 -10.83
CA LEU A 121 15.91 -2.16 -11.74
C LEU A 121 15.60 -3.54 -12.33
N LYS A 122 14.71 -4.32 -11.72
CA LYS A 122 14.35 -5.66 -12.19
C LYS A 122 13.33 -5.66 -13.32
N THR A 123 12.65 -4.55 -13.55
CA THR A 123 11.57 -4.48 -14.52
C THR A 123 11.69 -3.22 -15.36
N SER A 124 11.24 -3.33 -16.63
CA SER A 124 11.17 -2.16 -17.51
C SER A 124 9.90 -1.34 -17.30
N ARG A 125 8.89 -1.89 -16.60
CA ARG A 125 7.71 -1.09 -16.30
C ARG A 125 8.04 -0.05 -15.25
N GLU A 126 7.38 1.09 -15.35
CA GLU A 126 7.50 2.11 -14.30
C GLU A 126 6.65 1.68 -13.11
N ILE A 127 7.27 1.49 -11.95
CA ILE A 127 6.56 1.08 -10.74
C ILE A 127 5.78 2.26 -10.18
N PRO A 128 4.44 2.17 -10.07
CA PRO A 128 3.64 3.29 -9.60
C PRO A 128 3.81 3.57 -8.11
N VAL A 129 3.77 4.84 -7.77
CA VAL A 129 3.57 5.30 -6.40
C VAL A 129 2.08 5.63 -6.28
N VAL A 130 1.43 5.11 -5.26
CA VAL A 130 -0.01 5.31 -5.05
C VAL A 130 -0.23 6.16 -3.81
N VAL A 131 -1.09 7.16 -3.94
CA VAL A 131 -1.48 8.03 -2.84
C VAL A 131 -2.89 7.63 -2.41
N LEU A 132 -3.06 7.41 -1.10
CA LEU A 132 -4.33 7.08 -0.50
C LEU A 132 -4.81 8.33 0.25
N GLU A 133 -5.86 8.95 -0.26
CA GLU A 133 -6.40 10.18 0.33
C GLU A 133 -7.62 9.85 1.18
N ARG A 134 -7.53 10.11 2.48
CA ARG A 134 -8.62 9.82 3.41
C ARG A 134 -9.88 10.58 3.01
N LEU A 135 -10.99 9.87 2.90
CA LEU A 135 -12.29 10.49 2.63
C LEU A 135 -12.88 10.99 3.94
N ARG A 136 -13.44 12.19 3.89
CA ARG A 136 -14.14 12.75 5.04
C ARG A 136 -15.63 12.60 4.83
N SER A 137 -16.30 12.13 5.83
CA SER A 137 -17.76 12.00 5.81
C SER A 137 -18.42 13.31 6.24
#